data_8ebaef96b649546e2cfecbe8adea8108
#
_entry.id   8ebaef96b649546e2cfecbe8adea8108
#
_cell.length_a   1.000
_cell.length_b   1.000
_cell.length_c   1.000
_cell.angle_alpha   90.00
_cell.angle_beta   90.00
_cell.angle_gamma   90.00
#
_symmetry.space_group_name_H-M   'P 1'
#
loop_
_entity.id
_entity.type
_entity.pdbx_description
1 polymer ?
#
loop_
_entity_poly.entity_id
_entity_poly.type
_entity_poly.pdbx_seq_one_letter_code
_entity_poly.pdbx_strand_id
1 'polypeptide(L)'
;VAILMPYIIRYNSCEPTKFVSFPKYEHFIADKKYAKFAKKIGLDVKDDEDGIEKLIQFVKDIRFNLNIENSFKEFGLDEETYMSKIDDLANKAFEDQCTTANPRLPLVNELKKILIDAYYGIDL
;
A
#
# COMPACT_ATOMS: atom_id res chain seq x y z
N VAL A 1 -0.49 -9.65 -4.68
CA VAL A 1 -1.38 -8.54 -4.24
C VAL A 1 -1.55 -8.56 -2.72
N ALA A 2 -1.90 -9.68 -2.08
CA ALA A 2 -2.20 -9.73 -0.64
C ALA A 2 -1.06 -9.22 0.26
N ILE A 3 0.20 -9.57 -0.05
CA ILE A 3 1.38 -9.09 0.70
C ILE A 3 1.54 -7.57 0.59
N LEU A 4 1.29 -6.99 -0.59
CA LEU A 4 1.43 -5.55 -0.83
C LEU A 4 0.28 -4.70 -0.27
N MET A 5 -0.91 -5.29 -0.05
CA MET A 5 -2.11 -4.53 0.27
C MET A 5 -1.98 -3.62 1.51
N PRO A 6 -1.42 -4.06 2.66
CA PRO A 6 -1.21 -3.17 3.81
C PRO A 6 -0.35 -1.95 3.47
N TYR A 7 0.73 -2.15 2.70
CA TYR A 7 1.65 -1.08 2.29
C TYR A 7 0.97 -0.07 1.37
N ILE A 8 0.13 -0.54 0.43
CA ILE A 8 -0.64 0.32 -0.47
C ILE A 8 -1.71 1.11 0.29
N ILE A 9 -2.40 0.50 1.25
CA ILE A 9 -3.36 1.21 2.11
C ILE A 9 -2.63 2.33 2.88
N ARG A 10 -1.50 2.01 3.52
CA ARG A 10 -0.68 2.99 4.22
C ARG A 10 -0.24 4.12 3.30
N TYR A 11 0.32 3.79 2.15
CA TYR A 11 0.78 4.78 1.19
C TYR A 11 -0.35 5.72 0.74
N ASN A 12 -1.49 5.16 0.36
CA ASN A 12 -2.62 5.91 -0.16
C ASN A 12 -3.38 6.72 0.92
N SER A 13 -3.25 6.36 2.18
CA SER A 13 -3.87 7.09 3.29
C SER A 13 -3.08 8.31 3.76
N CYS A 14 -1.83 8.46 3.31
CA CYS A 14 -1.03 9.64 3.61
C CYS A 14 -1.31 10.77 2.62
N GLU A 15 -1.46 11.99 3.14
CA GLU A 15 -1.66 13.18 2.31
C GLU A 15 -0.51 13.37 1.32
N PRO A 16 -0.81 13.68 0.04
CA PRO A 16 0.21 13.98 -0.94
C PRO A 16 1.00 15.24 -0.58
N THR A 17 2.32 15.14 -0.55
CA THR A 17 3.22 16.27 -0.27
C THR A 17 3.88 16.83 -1.54
N LYS A 18 3.64 16.19 -2.68
CA LYS A 18 4.20 16.56 -3.97
C LYS A 18 3.23 17.40 -4.77
N PHE A 19 3.77 18.39 -5.47
CA PHE A 19 3.02 19.08 -6.50
C PHE A 19 2.80 18.16 -7.69
N VAL A 20 1.54 18.05 -8.14
CA VAL A 20 1.14 17.29 -9.32
C VAL A 20 0.48 18.26 -10.29
N SER A 21 1.01 18.37 -11.52
CA SER A 21 0.55 19.35 -12.52
C SER A 21 -0.92 19.17 -12.91
N PHE A 22 -1.41 17.93 -12.85
CA PHE A 22 -2.80 17.58 -13.17
C PHE A 22 -3.34 16.64 -12.10
N PRO A 23 -3.75 17.18 -10.93
CA PRO A 23 -4.36 16.35 -9.89
C PRO A 23 -5.69 15.80 -10.42
N LYS A 24 -5.83 14.48 -10.38
CA LYS A 24 -7.08 13.83 -10.78
C LYS A 24 -8.24 14.15 -9.83
N TYR A 25 -7.90 14.42 -8.58
CA TYR A 25 -8.86 14.74 -7.53
C TYR A 25 -8.58 16.13 -6.99
N GLU A 26 -9.62 16.94 -6.88
CA GLU A 26 -9.53 18.31 -6.34
C GLU A 26 -9.08 18.32 -4.87
N HIS A 27 -9.52 17.31 -4.12
CA HIS A 27 -9.19 17.18 -2.70
C HIS A 27 -8.77 15.74 -2.39
N PHE A 28 -7.75 15.62 -1.54
CA PHE A 28 -7.36 14.33 -0.97
C PHE A 28 -8.40 13.89 0.07
N ILE A 29 -8.98 12.72 -0.16
CA ILE A 29 -10.00 12.11 0.73
C ILE A 29 -9.80 10.59 0.90
N ALA A 30 -8.65 10.06 0.52
CA ALA A 30 -8.41 8.62 0.55
C ALA A 30 -8.39 8.07 1.98
N ASP A 31 -7.79 8.81 2.92
CA ASP A 31 -7.80 8.54 4.36
C ASP A 31 -9.23 8.31 4.89
N LYS A 32 -10.10 9.28 4.64
CA LYS A 32 -11.52 9.23 5.05
C LYS A 32 -12.28 8.08 4.40
N LYS A 33 -11.96 7.75 3.13
CA LYS A 33 -12.59 6.62 2.44
C LYS A 33 -12.17 5.28 3.04
N TYR A 34 -10.88 5.11 3.39
CA TYR A 34 -10.42 3.91 4.07
C TYR A 34 -11.06 3.76 5.46
N ALA A 35 -11.10 4.83 6.26
CA ALA A 35 -11.76 4.82 7.56
C ALA A 35 -13.26 4.52 7.46
N LYS A 36 -13.95 5.11 6.48
CA LYS A 36 -15.35 4.82 6.20
C LYS A 36 -15.56 3.36 5.79
N PHE A 37 -14.65 2.80 5.00
CA PHE A 37 -14.71 1.39 4.62
C PHE A 37 -14.52 0.49 5.84
N ALA A 38 -13.54 0.79 6.71
CA ALA A 38 -13.32 0.06 7.96
C ALA A 38 -14.60 0.00 8.82
N LYS A 39 -15.29 1.15 8.98
CA LYS A 39 -16.60 1.19 9.68
C LYS A 39 -17.65 0.30 9.00
N LYS A 40 -17.71 0.32 7.66
CA LYS A 40 -18.71 -0.46 6.91
C LYS A 40 -18.53 -1.97 7.04
N ILE A 41 -17.30 -2.45 7.21
CA ILE A 41 -17.04 -3.88 7.46
C ILE A 41 -17.15 -4.27 8.92
N GLY A 42 -17.61 -3.36 9.79
CA GLY A 42 -17.94 -3.64 11.19
C GLY A 42 -16.80 -3.42 12.18
N LEU A 43 -15.70 -2.75 11.77
CA LEU A 43 -14.65 -2.39 12.72
C LEU A 43 -15.08 -1.19 13.58
N ASP A 44 -14.74 -1.26 14.88
CA ASP A 44 -14.99 -0.17 15.83
C ASP A 44 -13.95 0.94 15.62
N VAL A 45 -14.33 1.98 14.88
CA VAL A 45 -13.44 3.06 14.43
C VAL A 45 -13.77 4.36 15.16
N LYS A 46 -12.78 4.93 15.83
CA LYS A 46 -12.88 6.17 16.60
C LYS A 46 -12.75 7.41 15.73
N ASP A 47 -11.70 7.44 14.91
CA ASP A 47 -11.34 8.51 13.97
C ASP A 47 -10.75 7.95 12.69
N ASP A 48 -10.32 8.81 11.77
CA ASP A 48 -9.85 8.38 10.45
C ASP A 48 -8.52 7.62 10.55
N GLU A 49 -7.62 8.01 11.45
CA GLU A 49 -6.33 7.34 11.68
C GLU A 49 -6.54 5.93 12.27
N ASP A 50 -7.33 5.82 13.33
CA ASP A 50 -7.70 4.54 13.94
C ASP A 50 -8.37 3.59 12.90
N GLY A 51 -9.20 4.16 12.02
CA GLY A 51 -9.83 3.40 10.94
C GLY A 51 -8.83 2.82 9.94
N ILE A 52 -7.80 3.57 9.59
CA ILE A 52 -6.73 3.13 8.69
C ILE A 52 -5.91 2.01 9.36
N GLU A 53 -5.49 2.21 10.62
CA GLU A 53 -4.74 1.20 11.38
C GLU A 53 -5.51 -0.11 11.51
N LYS A 54 -6.78 -0.03 11.87
CA LYS A 54 -7.65 -1.20 12.01
C LYS A 54 -7.90 -1.90 10.68
N LEU A 55 -8.00 -1.16 9.58
CA LEU A 55 -8.14 -1.74 8.26
C LEU A 55 -6.86 -2.49 7.84
N ILE A 56 -5.69 -1.91 8.10
CA ILE A 56 -4.40 -2.56 7.84
C ILE A 56 -4.29 -3.84 8.67
N GLN A 57 -4.62 -3.77 9.97
CA GLN A 57 -4.59 -4.95 10.85
C GLN A 57 -5.57 -6.02 10.37
N PHE A 58 -6.79 -5.64 9.99
CA PHE A 58 -7.78 -6.56 9.45
C PHE A 58 -7.29 -7.32 8.21
N VAL A 59 -6.59 -6.62 7.30
CA VAL A 59 -5.97 -7.27 6.14
C VAL A 59 -4.84 -8.22 6.56
N LYS A 60 -4.02 -7.84 7.54
CA LYS A 60 -2.98 -8.72 8.12
C LYS A 60 -3.60 -9.98 8.75
N ASP A 61 -4.71 -9.83 9.49
CA ASP A 61 -5.42 -10.95 10.13
C ASP A 61 -6.03 -11.90 9.09
N ILE A 62 -6.60 -11.38 8.00
CA ILE A 62 -7.09 -12.21 6.89
C ILE A 62 -5.94 -13.01 6.28
N ARG A 63 -4.80 -12.39 6.01
CA ARG A 63 -3.62 -13.10 5.49
C ARG A 63 -3.19 -14.23 6.42
N PHE A 64 -3.08 -13.93 7.71
CA PHE A 64 -2.73 -14.92 8.72
C PHE A 64 -3.69 -16.11 8.72
N ASN A 65 -5.01 -15.86 8.72
CA ASN A 65 -6.04 -16.89 8.70
C ASN A 65 -6.06 -17.73 7.42
N LEU A 66 -5.58 -17.16 6.31
CA LEU A 66 -5.46 -17.83 5.02
C LEU A 66 -4.07 -18.49 4.80
N ASN A 67 -3.19 -18.46 5.79
CA ASN A 67 -1.81 -18.93 5.71
C ASN A 67 -1.03 -18.28 4.54
N ILE A 68 -1.25 -16.98 4.34
CA ILE A 68 -0.49 -16.17 3.38
C ILE A 68 0.65 -15.50 4.15
N GLU A 69 1.86 -15.64 3.67
CA GLU A 69 3.07 -15.09 4.27
C GLU A 69 3.00 -13.56 4.42
N ASN A 70 3.72 -13.04 5.42
CA ASN A 70 3.73 -11.60 5.70
C ASN A 70 4.64 -10.81 4.76
N SER A 71 5.59 -11.49 4.13
CA SER A 71 6.60 -10.85 3.28
C SER A 71 6.96 -11.74 2.08
N PHE A 72 7.56 -11.15 1.06
CA PHE A 72 8.10 -11.92 -0.05
C PHE A 72 9.30 -12.78 0.34
N LYS A 73 10.05 -12.38 1.38
CA LYS A 73 11.13 -13.18 1.95
C LYS A 73 10.61 -14.46 2.60
N GLU A 74 9.54 -14.37 3.41
CA GLU A 74 8.88 -15.53 4.00
C GLU A 74 8.25 -16.43 2.94
N PHE A 75 7.71 -15.83 1.88
CA PHE A 75 7.20 -16.57 0.70
C PHE A 75 8.30 -17.36 -0.03
N GLY A 76 9.57 -17.09 0.24
CA GLY A 76 10.71 -17.82 -0.29
C GLY A 76 11.31 -17.24 -1.56
N LEU A 77 11.04 -15.97 -1.88
CA LEU A 77 11.74 -15.32 -2.99
C LEU A 77 13.18 -15.01 -2.59
N ASP A 78 14.12 -15.41 -3.45
CA ASP A 78 15.53 -15.13 -3.28
C ASP A 78 15.81 -13.63 -3.30
N GLU A 79 16.58 -13.16 -2.31
CA GLU A 79 16.85 -11.73 -2.09
C GLU A 79 17.60 -11.10 -3.28
N GLU A 80 18.64 -11.74 -3.76
CA GLU A 80 19.44 -11.21 -4.87
C GLU A 80 18.60 -11.09 -6.13
N THR A 81 17.86 -12.14 -6.45
CA THR A 81 16.93 -12.18 -7.59
C THR A 81 15.88 -11.08 -7.47
N TYR A 82 15.25 -10.95 -6.29
CA TYR A 82 14.20 -9.95 -6.07
C TYR A 82 14.75 -8.52 -6.20
N MET A 83 15.86 -8.22 -5.51
CA MET A 83 16.47 -6.89 -5.53
C MET A 83 16.96 -6.50 -6.93
N SER A 84 17.46 -7.45 -7.72
CA SER A 84 17.87 -7.20 -9.12
C SER A 84 16.70 -6.77 -10.03
N LYS A 85 15.45 -7.05 -9.64
CA LYS A 85 14.23 -6.73 -10.41
C LYS A 85 13.48 -5.50 -9.91
N ILE A 86 13.84 -4.96 -8.77
CA ILE A 86 13.09 -3.85 -8.15
C ILE A 86 12.97 -2.64 -9.04
N ASP A 87 14.04 -2.26 -9.73
CA ASP A 87 14.06 -1.10 -10.62
C ASP A 87 13.10 -1.29 -11.80
N ASP A 88 13.15 -2.45 -12.43
CA ASP A 88 12.25 -2.79 -13.53
C ASP A 88 10.79 -2.87 -13.09
N LEU A 89 10.52 -3.49 -11.94
CA LEU A 89 9.17 -3.57 -11.37
C LEU A 89 8.60 -2.20 -11.02
N ALA A 90 9.39 -1.34 -10.39
CA ALA A 90 8.95 0.00 -10.01
C ALA A 90 8.70 0.89 -11.22
N ASN A 91 9.54 0.81 -12.26
CA ASN A 91 9.34 1.55 -13.50
C ASN A 91 8.08 1.06 -14.23
N LYS A 92 7.88 -0.25 -14.37
CA LYS A 92 6.66 -0.81 -14.98
C LYS A 92 5.39 -0.42 -14.20
N ALA A 93 5.44 -0.44 -12.88
CA ALA A 93 4.33 0.03 -12.05
C ALA A 93 4.07 1.53 -12.21
N PHE A 94 5.12 2.33 -12.38
CA PHE A 94 4.97 3.76 -12.64
C PHE A 94 4.37 4.05 -14.01
N GLU A 95 4.75 3.30 -15.03
CA GLU A 95 4.28 3.45 -16.41
C GLU A 95 2.88 2.84 -16.63
N ASP A 96 2.39 2.03 -15.69
CA ASP A 96 1.05 1.44 -15.79
C ASP A 96 -0.03 2.53 -15.82
N GLN A 97 -0.93 2.42 -16.80
CA GLN A 97 -2.02 3.40 -16.98
C GLN A 97 -2.91 3.52 -15.73
N CYS A 98 -3.05 2.46 -14.94
CA CYS A 98 -3.84 2.46 -13.72
C CYS A 98 -3.19 3.31 -12.61
N THR A 99 -1.88 3.51 -12.63
CA THR A 99 -1.16 4.32 -11.65
C THR A 99 -1.61 5.78 -11.66
N THR A 100 -2.01 6.29 -12.81
CA THR A 100 -2.58 7.65 -12.91
C THR A 100 -3.93 7.80 -12.20
N ALA A 101 -4.61 6.68 -11.91
CA ALA A 101 -5.87 6.65 -11.17
C ALA A 101 -5.69 6.53 -9.65
N ASN A 102 -4.45 6.31 -9.18
CA ASN A 102 -4.18 6.19 -7.76
C ASN A 102 -4.47 7.52 -7.03
N PRO A 103 -5.07 7.51 -5.83
CA PRO A 103 -5.39 8.74 -5.09
C PRO A 103 -4.16 9.56 -4.69
N ARG A 104 -3.01 8.91 -4.55
CA ARG A 104 -1.71 9.53 -4.34
C ARG A 104 -0.76 9.03 -5.42
N LEU A 105 -0.41 9.90 -6.39
CA LEU A 105 0.49 9.53 -7.48
C LEU A 105 1.87 9.16 -6.93
N PRO A 106 2.33 7.90 -7.08
CA PRO A 106 3.63 7.50 -6.58
C PRO A 106 4.76 7.92 -7.53
N LEU A 107 5.91 8.24 -6.96
CA LEU A 107 7.18 8.31 -7.71
C LEU A 107 7.82 6.92 -7.77
N VAL A 108 8.70 6.70 -8.74
CA VAL A 108 9.44 5.43 -8.89
C VAL A 108 10.15 5.03 -7.59
N ASN A 109 10.80 5.98 -6.90
CA ASN A 109 11.48 5.70 -5.62
C ASN A 109 10.52 5.31 -4.49
N GLU A 110 9.29 5.83 -4.48
CA GLU A 110 8.28 5.43 -3.49
C GLU A 110 7.77 4.02 -3.77
N LEU A 111 7.60 3.67 -5.05
CA LEU A 111 7.26 2.30 -5.47
C LEU A 111 8.37 1.32 -5.10
N LYS A 112 9.66 1.68 -5.33
CA LYS A 112 10.80 0.87 -4.87
C LYS A 112 10.75 0.65 -3.37
N LYS A 113 10.53 1.71 -2.58
CA LYS A 113 10.43 1.59 -1.13
C LYS A 113 9.31 0.63 -0.71
N ILE A 114 8.13 0.74 -1.28
CA ILE A 114 7.00 -0.18 -1.00
C ILE A 114 7.40 -1.63 -1.30
N LEU A 115 8.06 -1.89 -2.42
CA LEU A 115 8.50 -3.23 -2.80
C LEU A 115 9.56 -3.78 -1.83
N ILE A 116 10.52 -2.95 -1.40
CA ILE A 116 11.56 -3.34 -0.44
C ILE A 116 10.95 -3.61 0.94
N ASP A 117 10.11 -2.72 1.44
CA ASP A 117 9.43 -2.88 2.73
C ASP A 117 8.60 -4.19 2.75
N ALA A 118 7.89 -4.47 1.67
CA ALA A 118 7.11 -5.70 1.51
C ALA A 118 7.97 -6.96 1.37
N TYR A 119 9.20 -6.83 0.84
CA TYR A 119 10.12 -7.96 0.79
C TYR A 119 10.57 -8.37 2.19
N TYR A 120 10.97 -7.41 3.01
CA TYR A 120 11.45 -7.69 4.37
C TYR A 120 10.33 -7.82 5.41
N GLY A 121 9.10 -7.50 5.07
CA GLY A 121 8.00 -7.47 6.03
C GLY A 121 8.14 -6.35 7.05
N ILE A 122 8.68 -5.20 6.65
CA ILE A 122 8.87 -4.05 7.55
C ILE A 122 7.49 -3.61 8.06
N ASP A 123 7.39 -3.43 9.38
CA ASP A 123 6.13 -3.01 10.00
C ASP A 123 5.80 -1.55 9.61
N LEU A 124 4.50 -1.28 9.48
CA LEU A 124 3.97 -0.05 8.87
C LEU A 124 3.63 0.99 9.92
#